data_1b7d6e6cec7b265d763864068e28664b
#
_entry.id   1b7d6e6cec7b265d763864068e28664b
#
_cell.length_a   1.000
_cell.length_b   1.000
_cell.length_c   1.000
_cell.angle_alpha   90.00
_cell.angle_beta   90.00
_cell.angle_gamma   90.00
#
_symmetry.space_group_name_H-M   'P 1'
#
loop_
_entity.id
_entity.type
_entity.pdbx_description
1 polymer ?
#
loop_
_entity_poly.entity_id
_entity_poly.type
_entity_poly.pdbx_seq_one_letter_code
_entity_poly.pdbx_strand_id
1 'polypeptide(L)'
;INVDPESEVETQGEKGPEGDASIDESSEAAASTDACMTDDAQPAVPGETADVDQPVDYLLHTTEQGEAILAEFDGVARFERLLAAEPEGYLEAYLIVLDTCADEGASLKAIEAALAGHPALTNPKRVYAGYFISKLEHVGAIAWTDAWHITEDGKRIIAALAA
;
A
#
# COMPACT_ATOMS: atom_id res chain seq x y z
N ILE A 1 41.62 -34.73 33.86
CA ILE A 1 41.51 -33.68 34.88
C ILE A 1 40.19 -32.97 34.64
N ASN A 2 39.29 -33.25 35.51
CA ASN A 2 37.99 -32.63 35.76
C ASN A 2 38.08 -31.11 35.78
N VAL A 3 37.06 -30.42 35.29
CA VAL A 3 36.25 -29.48 36.05
C VAL A 3 35.01 -29.06 35.22
N ASP A 4 33.81 -29.53 35.60
CA ASP A 4 32.58 -28.78 35.46
C ASP A 4 32.57 -27.62 36.47
N PRO A 5 31.91 -26.50 36.10
CA PRO A 5 30.80 -26.16 36.97
C PRO A 5 29.52 -25.68 36.23
N GLU A 6 28.43 -26.24 36.59
CA GLU A 6 27.11 -25.73 36.49
C GLU A 6 27.04 -24.30 37.03
N SER A 7 26.37 -23.42 36.31
CA SER A 7 25.84 -22.18 36.83
C SER A 7 24.39 -22.03 36.38
N GLU A 8 23.53 -22.50 37.26
CA GLU A 8 22.12 -22.16 37.31
C GLU A 8 22.02 -20.65 37.51
N VAL A 9 21.34 -19.97 36.59
CA VAL A 9 20.85 -18.59 36.79
C VAL A 9 19.34 -18.63 36.80
N GLU A 10 18.80 -18.65 38.03
CA GLU A 10 17.40 -18.32 38.29
C GLU A 10 17.11 -16.90 37.82
N THR A 11 16.18 -16.75 36.89
CA THR A 11 15.62 -15.45 36.57
C THR A 11 14.24 -15.33 37.21
N GLN A 12 14.22 -14.52 38.23
CA GLN A 12 13.01 -14.09 38.91
C GLN A 12 12.09 -13.32 37.95
N GLY A 13 10.80 -13.69 38.00
CA GLY A 13 9.74 -13.00 37.30
C GLY A 13 9.54 -11.57 37.81
N GLU A 14 9.41 -10.66 36.90
CA GLU A 14 8.94 -9.30 37.18
C GLU A 14 7.60 -9.08 36.51
N LYS A 15 6.65 -8.87 37.39
CA LYS A 15 5.23 -8.65 37.19
C LYS A 15 5.03 -7.23 36.61
N GLY A 16 4.60 -7.11 35.36
CA GLY A 16 4.23 -5.83 34.76
C GLY A 16 2.86 -5.33 35.23
N PRO A 17 2.66 -4.02 35.31
CA PRO A 17 1.41 -3.45 35.76
C PRO A 17 0.34 -3.46 34.67
N GLU A 18 -0.85 -3.92 35.10
CA GLU A 18 -2.09 -3.75 34.36
C GLU A 18 -2.43 -2.26 34.28
N GLY A 19 -2.48 -1.73 33.07
CA GLY A 19 -2.98 -0.41 32.75
C GLY A 19 -4.42 -0.49 32.27
N ASP A 20 -5.35 -0.32 33.21
CA ASP A 20 -6.75 -0.03 32.97
C ASP A 20 -6.86 1.35 32.31
N ALA A 21 -7.33 1.43 31.08
CA ALA A 21 -7.72 2.66 30.40
C ALA A 21 -9.17 2.58 30.01
N SER A 22 -10.03 3.01 30.93
CA SER A 22 -11.43 3.34 30.69
C SER A 22 -11.55 4.35 29.56
N ILE A 23 -12.26 4.00 28.50
CA ILE A 23 -12.67 4.94 27.48
C ILE A 23 -14.05 5.45 27.86
N ASP A 24 -14.10 6.72 28.17
CA ASP A 24 -15.32 7.48 28.46
C ASP A 24 -16.14 7.66 27.17
N GLU A 25 -17.34 7.11 27.21
CA GLU A 25 -18.36 7.23 26.19
C GLU A 25 -19.30 8.37 26.59
N SER A 26 -19.16 9.52 25.98
CA SER A 26 -20.22 10.53 25.99
C SER A 26 -19.95 11.66 24.98
N SER A 27 -20.67 11.63 23.88
CA SER A 27 -21.05 12.87 23.20
C SER A 27 -22.35 12.66 22.42
N GLU A 28 -23.43 12.97 23.09
CA GLU A 28 -24.75 13.23 22.48
C GLU A 28 -24.61 14.46 21.58
N ALA A 29 -24.91 14.30 20.30
CA ALA A 29 -25.12 15.41 19.40
C ALA A 29 -26.63 15.64 19.21
N ALA A 30 -27.08 16.76 19.73
CA ALA A 30 -28.43 17.24 19.63
C ALA A 30 -28.85 17.53 18.19
N ALA A 31 -30.00 16.98 17.79
CA ALA A 31 -30.72 17.36 16.60
C ALA A 31 -31.30 18.75 16.74
N SER A 32 -30.99 19.63 15.80
CA SER A 32 -31.71 20.88 15.61
C SER A 32 -32.48 20.80 14.31
N THR A 33 -33.74 20.53 14.43
CA THR A 33 -34.73 20.73 13.38
C THR A 33 -35.18 22.18 13.42
N ASP A 34 -34.83 22.95 12.39
CA ASP A 34 -35.46 24.24 12.14
C ASP A 34 -36.23 24.16 10.81
N ALA A 35 -37.50 24.10 10.94
CA ALA A 35 -38.46 24.11 9.82
C ALA A 35 -38.74 25.56 9.44
N CYS A 36 -38.21 26.03 8.33
CA CYS A 36 -38.61 27.27 7.71
C CYS A 36 -39.53 26.96 6.52
N MET A 37 -40.82 26.97 6.80
CA MET A 37 -41.84 27.06 5.77
C MET A 37 -41.88 28.50 5.23
N THR A 38 -41.46 28.71 4.00
CA THR A 38 -41.88 29.87 3.21
C THR A 38 -42.65 29.35 2.00
N ASP A 39 -43.94 29.50 2.14
CA ASP A 39 -44.92 29.45 1.05
C ASP A 39 -44.68 30.65 0.13
N ASP A 40 -44.05 30.43 -1.02
CA ASP A 40 -43.93 31.43 -2.06
C ASP A 40 -44.48 30.81 -3.33
N ALA A 41 -45.69 31.25 -3.65
CA ALA A 41 -46.43 30.84 -4.83
C ALA A 41 -45.69 31.27 -6.09
N GLN A 42 -45.06 30.33 -6.74
CA GLN A 42 -44.41 30.50 -8.03
C GLN A 42 -45.48 30.47 -9.12
N PRO A 43 -45.56 31.50 -9.97
CA PRO A 43 -46.51 31.50 -11.08
C PRO A 43 -46.14 30.40 -12.09
N ALA A 44 -47.14 29.62 -12.44
CA ALA A 44 -47.05 28.59 -13.47
C ALA A 44 -46.61 29.19 -14.80
N VAL A 45 -45.42 28.90 -15.25
CA VAL A 45 -44.96 29.12 -16.62
C VAL A 45 -45.51 27.99 -17.48
N PRO A 46 -46.24 28.29 -18.57
CA PRO A 46 -46.77 27.25 -19.45
C PRO A 46 -45.59 26.58 -20.21
N GLY A 47 -45.47 25.30 -20.00
CA GLY A 47 -45.05 24.27 -20.93
C GLY A 47 -43.98 24.60 -21.95
N GLU A 48 -42.72 24.43 -21.57
CA GLU A 48 -41.75 23.81 -22.45
C GLU A 48 -41.47 22.40 -21.89
N THR A 49 -42.10 21.42 -22.53
CA THR A 49 -41.69 20.05 -22.42
C THR A 49 -40.30 19.97 -23.08
N ALA A 50 -39.30 20.31 -22.32
CA ALA A 50 -37.93 19.98 -22.69
C ALA A 50 -37.88 18.47 -22.87
N ASP A 51 -37.57 18.08 -24.10
CA ASP A 51 -37.35 16.70 -24.54
C ASP A 51 -36.12 16.17 -23.75
N VAL A 52 -36.39 15.62 -22.55
CA VAL A 52 -35.40 15.28 -21.54
C VAL A 52 -34.78 13.93 -21.83
N ASP A 53 -35.06 13.30 -22.96
CA ASP A 53 -34.68 11.90 -23.22
C ASP A 53 -33.86 11.69 -24.48
N GLN A 54 -33.11 12.69 -24.91
CA GLN A 54 -32.06 12.46 -25.92
C GLN A 54 -30.78 12.06 -25.22
N PRO A 55 -30.22 10.88 -25.52
CA PRO A 55 -28.90 10.51 -25.01
C PRO A 55 -27.88 11.51 -25.53
N VAL A 56 -27.34 12.32 -24.65
CA VAL A 56 -26.29 13.27 -24.99
C VAL A 56 -24.99 12.47 -25.08
N ASP A 57 -24.48 12.26 -26.29
CA ASP A 57 -23.14 11.72 -26.49
C ASP A 57 -22.10 12.73 -26.00
N TYR A 58 -21.43 12.41 -24.90
CA TYR A 58 -20.33 13.22 -24.38
C TYR A 58 -19.05 12.40 -24.31
N LEU A 59 -17.95 13.06 -24.64
CA LEU A 59 -16.60 12.51 -24.48
C LEU A 59 -15.98 13.14 -23.24
N LEU A 60 -15.48 12.27 -22.35
CA LEU A 60 -14.71 12.71 -21.21
C LEU A 60 -13.21 12.73 -21.60
N HIS A 61 -12.57 13.86 -21.37
CA HIS A 61 -11.14 14.02 -21.52
C HIS A 61 -10.50 14.30 -20.16
N THR A 62 -9.39 13.63 -19.87
CA THR A 62 -8.58 13.97 -18.72
C THR A 62 -7.96 15.36 -18.93
N THR A 63 -8.00 16.20 -17.93
CA THR A 63 -7.31 17.50 -17.95
C THR A 63 -5.81 17.29 -17.76
N GLU A 64 -4.99 18.29 -18.18
CA GLU A 64 -3.55 18.28 -17.93
C GLU A 64 -3.19 18.07 -16.45
N GLN A 65 -3.97 18.64 -15.53
CA GLN A 65 -3.82 18.39 -14.09
C GLN A 65 -4.18 16.95 -13.72
N GLY A 66 -5.20 16.39 -14.35
CA GLY A 66 -5.58 14.99 -14.14
C GLY A 66 -4.49 14.02 -14.64
N GLU A 67 -3.89 14.32 -15.77
CA GLU A 67 -2.75 13.54 -16.30
C GLU A 67 -1.52 13.62 -15.38
N ALA A 68 -1.22 14.80 -14.84
CA ALA A 68 -0.13 14.98 -13.87
C ALA A 68 -0.37 14.17 -12.59
N ILE A 69 -1.60 14.16 -12.09
CA ILE A 69 -1.96 13.34 -10.93
C ILE A 69 -1.85 11.84 -11.26
N LEU A 70 -2.34 11.39 -12.40
CA LEU A 70 -2.21 10.00 -12.83
C LEU A 70 -0.75 9.54 -12.92
N ALA A 71 0.15 10.40 -13.38
CA ALA A 71 1.58 10.12 -13.44
C ALA A 71 2.21 9.92 -12.03
N GLU A 72 1.66 10.54 -10.98
CA GLU A 72 2.11 10.29 -9.61
C GLU A 72 1.72 8.89 -9.11
N PHE A 73 0.65 8.32 -9.65
CA PHE A 73 0.16 6.97 -9.33
C PHE A 73 0.70 5.90 -10.27
N ASP A 74 1.44 6.26 -11.32
CA ASP A 74 2.06 5.27 -12.20
C ASP A 74 3.09 4.43 -11.45
N GLY A 75 2.92 3.11 -11.49
CA GLY A 75 3.75 2.15 -10.75
C GLY A 75 5.22 2.22 -11.15
N VAL A 76 5.51 2.44 -12.45
CA VAL A 76 6.89 2.55 -12.94
C VAL A 76 7.57 3.81 -12.39
N ALA A 77 6.91 4.97 -12.48
CA ALA A 77 7.44 6.22 -11.94
C ALA A 77 7.63 6.17 -10.41
N ARG A 78 6.75 5.46 -9.69
CA ARG A 78 6.89 5.24 -8.24
C ARG A 78 8.10 4.34 -7.93
N PHE A 79 8.31 3.30 -8.73
CA PHE A 79 9.46 2.41 -8.58
C PHE A 79 10.78 3.11 -8.89
N GLU A 80 10.85 3.94 -9.92
CA GLU A 80 12.03 4.75 -10.22
C GLU A 80 12.38 5.71 -9.06
N ARG A 81 11.38 6.37 -8.47
CA ARG A 81 11.57 7.20 -7.27
C ARG A 81 12.04 6.39 -6.07
N LEU A 82 11.53 5.18 -5.91
CA LEU A 82 12.02 4.26 -4.89
C LEU A 82 13.51 3.96 -5.10
N LEU A 83 13.91 3.55 -6.31
CA LEU A 83 15.30 3.22 -6.63
C LEU A 83 16.25 4.40 -6.45
N ALA A 84 15.80 5.61 -6.78
CA ALA A 84 16.61 6.82 -6.58
C ALA A 84 16.94 7.12 -5.11
N ALA A 85 16.13 6.59 -4.18
CA ALA A 85 16.32 6.73 -2.74
C ALA A 85 17.02 5.53 -2.09
N GLU A 86 17.24 4.44 -2.83
CA GLU A 86 17.81 3.20 -2.31
C GLU A 86 19.33 3.10 -2.63
N PRO A 87 20.08 2.30 -1.85
CA PRO A 87 21.48 2.03 -2.14
C PRO A 87 21.69 1.30 -3.46
N GLU A 88 22.83 1.54 -4.10
CA GLU A 88 23.26 0.76 -5.27
C GLU A 88 23.28 -0.74 -4.94
N GLY A 89 22.81 -1.55 -5.88
CA GLY A 89 22.72 -3.01 -5.72
C GLY A 89 21.39 -3.52 -5.16
N TYR A 90 20.48 -2.65 -4.71
CA TYR A 90 19.16 -3.09 -4.26
C TYR A 90 18.20 -3.39 -5.43
N LEU A 91 18.46 -2.82 -6.61
CA LEU A 91 17.70 -3.11 -7.83
C LEU A 91 17.63 -4.62 -8.11
N GLU A 92 18.79 -5.30 -8.05
CA GLU A 92 18.86 -6.73 -8.31
C GLU A 92 18.01 -7.54 -7.31
N ALA A 93 18.04 -7.15 -6.03
CA ALA A 93 17.20 -7.77 -5.01
C ALA A 93 15.70 -7.56 -5.27
N TYR A 94 15.29 -6.37 -5.71
CA TYR A 94 13.89 -6.10 -6.11
C TYR A 94 13.48 -6.97 -7.31
N LEU A 95 14.34 -7.11 -8.32
CA LEU A 95 14.05 -7.95 -9.48
C LEU A 95 13.91 -9.43 -9.11
N ILE A 96 14.76 -9.95 -8.21
CA ILE A 96 14.64 -11.32 -7.70
C ILE A 96 13.28 -11.53 -7.02
N VAL A 97 12.82 -10.57 -6.21
CA VAL A 97 11.52 -10.68 -5.55
C VAL A 97 10.38 -10.64 -6.57
N LEU A 98 10.41 -9.73 -7.55
CA LEU A 98 9.41 -9.63 -8.60
C LEU A 98 9.33 -10.90 -9.43
N ASP A 99 10.48 -11.46 -9.83
CA ASP A 99 10.56 -12.71 -10.58
C ASP A 99 10.01 -13.90 -9.79
N THR A 100 10.36 -13.97 -8.50
CA THR A 100 9.86 -15.03 -7.60
C THR A 100 8.33 -14.96 -7.44
N CYS A 101 7.73 -13.77 -7.54
CA CYS A 101 6.29 -13.56 -7.43
C CYS A 101 5.53 -13.66 -8.77
N ALA A 102 6.25 -13.87 -9.90
CA ALA A 102 5.69 -13.70 -11.24
C ALA A 102 4.71 -14.80 -11.66
N ASP A 103 4.97 -16.03 -11.28
CA ASP A 103 4.18 -17.20 -11.73
C ASP A 103 2.97 -17.47 -10.83
N GLU A 104 3.13 -18.37 -9.88
CA GLU A 104 2.06 -18.84 -8.98
C GLU A 104 1.95 -18.01 -7.69
N GLY A 105 2.76 -16.94 -7.59
CA GLY A 105 2.94 -16.21 -6.35
C GLY A 105 3.97 -16.85 -5.42
N ALA A 106 4.43 -16.11 -4.42
CA ALA A 106 5.49 -16.54 -3.53
C ALA A 106 5.14 -16.39 -2.06
N SER A 107 5.51 -17.37 -1.25
CA SER A 107 5.51 -17.25 0.20
C SER A 107 6.72 -16.44 0.67
N LEU A 108 6.65 -15.86 1.88
CA LEU A 108 7.81 -15.19 2.50
C LEU A 108 9.05 -16.10 2.49
N LYS A 109 8.88 -17.37 2.83
CA LYS A 109 9.98 -18.34 2.86
C LYS A 109 10.61 -18.58 1.48
N ALA A 110 9.82 -18.57 0.40
CA ALA A 110 10.33 -18.70 -0.95
C ALA A 110 11.17 -17.47 -1.35
N ILE A 111 10.69 -16.27 -1.03
CA ILE A 111 11.40 -15.01 -1.26
C ILE A 111 12.70 -14.94 -0.44
N GLU A 112 12.67 -15.35 0.83
CA GLU A 112 13.88 -15.44 1.66
C GLU A 112 14.91 -16.41 1.08
N ALA A 113 14.47 -17.55 0.56
CA ALA A 113 15.35 -18.52 -0.09
C ALA A 113 15.95 -17.97 -1.39
N ALA A 114 15.17 -17.25 -2.20
CA ALA A 114 15.64 -16.62 -3.44
C ALA A 114 16.67 -15.51 -3.18
N LEU A 115 16.50 -14.75 -2.09
CA LEU A 115 17.45 -13.70 -1.68
C LEU A 115 18.62 -14.23 -0.86
N ALA A 116 18.67 -15.53 -0.52
CA ALA A 116 19.69 -16.08 0.36
C ALA A 116 21.11 -15.84 -0.17
N GLY A 117 21.94 -15.18 0.62
CA GLY A 117 23.31 -14.83 0.23
C GLY A 117 23.45 -13.60 -0.66
N HIS A 118 22.35 -12.94 -1.04
CA HIS A 118 22.42 -11.72 -1.85
C HIS A 118 23.09 -10.57 -1.05
N PRO A 119 24.03 -9.80 -1.66
CA PRO A 119 24.77 -8.74 -0.96
C PRO A 119 23.86 -7.67 -0.35
N ALA A 120 22.75 -7.35 -1.00
CA ALA A 120 21.79 -6.35 -0.52
C ALA A 120 21.21 -6.65 0.88
N LEU A 121 21.26 -7.91 1.34
CA LEU A 121 20.82 -8.25 2.69
C LEU A 121 21.79 -7.79 3.79
N THR A 122 23.03 -7.47 3.45
CA THR A 122 24.08 -7.12 4.42
C THR A 122 24.75 -5.79 4.16
N ASN A 123 24.72 -5.28 2.93
CA ASN A 123 25.39 -4.06 2.51
C ASN A 123 24.39 -3.06 1.87
N PRO A 124 24.37 -1.78 2.25
CA PRO A 124 25.24 -1.13 3.24
C PRO A 124 24.85 -1.41 4.70
N LYS A 125 23.68 -1.98 4.93
CA LYS A 125 23.18 -2.35 6.27
C LYS A 125 22.44 -3.69 6.20
N ARG A 126 22.33 -4.36 7.33
CA ARG A 126 21.58 -5.60 7.41
C ARG A 126 20.07 -5.31 7.23
N VAL A 127 19.48 -5.93 6.23
CA VAL A 127 18.04 -5.93 5.96
C VAL A 127 17.55 -7.36 5.76
N TYR A 128 16.24 -7.54 5.79
CA TYR A 128 15.58 -8.84 5.61
C TYR A 128 14.67 -8.79 4.38
N ALA A 129 14.27 -9.94 3.85
CA ALA A 129 13.39 -10.04 2.68
C ALA A 129 12.11 -9.20 2.80
N GLY A 130 11.54 -9.13 4.01
CA GLY A 130 10.38 -8.30 4.29
C GLY A 130 10.56 -6.80 3.99
N TYR A 131 11.78 -6.29 4.00
CA TYR A 131 12.06 -4.92 3.60
C TYR A 131 11.74 -4.70 2.12
N PHE A 132 12.23 -5.58 1.23
CA PHE A 132 11.99 -5.50 -0.22
C PHE A 132 10.52 -5.73 -0.55
N ILE A 133 9.87 -6.70 0.12
CA ILE A 133 8.44 -6.98 -0.02
C ILE A 133 7.62 -5.74 0.32
N SER A 134 7.83 -5.13 1.49
CA SER A 134 7.08 -3.95 1.93
C SER A 134 7.25 -2.76 0.98
N LYS A 135 8.43 -2.56 0.41
CA LYS A 135 8.68 -1.51 -0.56
C LYS A 135 7.98 -1.75 -1.89
N LEU A 136 8.02 -3.00 -2.41
CA LEU A 136 7.34 -3.37 -3.64
C LEU A 136 5.82 -3.31 -3.49
N GLU A 137 5.28 -3.70 -2.35
CA GLU A 137 3.86 -3.55 -2.02
C GLU A 137 3.46 -2.07 -1.98
N HIS A 138 4.28 -1.22 -1.36
CA HIS A 138 4.01 0.22 -1.27
C HIS A 138 3.96 0.91 -2.64
N VAL A 139 4.80 0.49 -3.60
CA VAL A 139 4.73 1.01 -4.97
C VAL A 139 3.65 0.33 -5.81
N GLY A 140 3.01 -0.71 -5.30
CA GLY A 140 1.96 -1.46 -5.97
C GLY A 140 2.47 -2.52 -6.95
N ALA A 141 3.75 -2.88 -6.90
CA ALA A 141 4.35 -3.86 -7.81
C ALA A 141 3.99 -5.32 -7.47
N ILE A 142 3.72 -5.59 -6.21
CA ILE A 142 3.20 -6.88 -5.73
C ILE A 142 2.01 -6.65 -4.80
N ALA A 143 1.17 -7.66 -4.65
CA ALA A 143 0.04 -7.65 -3.73
C ALA A 143 -0.10 -9.00 -3.01
N TRP A 144 -0.53 -8.95 -1.76
CA TRP A 144 -0.84 -10.14 -0.98
C TRP A 144 -2.29 -10.57 -1.23
N THR A 145 -2.48 -11.86 -1.50
CA THR A 145 -3.79 -12.54 -1.45
C THR A 145 -3.71 -13.77 -0.56
N ASP A 146 -3.34 -14.89 -1.08
CA ASP A 146 -2.96 -16.15 -0.42
C ASP A 146 -1.42 -16.34 -0.43
N ALA A 147 -0.77 -15.63 -1.33
CA ALA A 147 0.67 -15.49 -1.50
C ALA A 147 0.98 -14.07 -2.01
N TRP A 148 2.25 -13.71 -2.17
CA TRP A 148 2.69 -12.50 -2.84
C TRP A 148 2.66 -12.71 -4.35
N HIS A 149 1.80 -11.98 -5.05
CA HIS A 149 1.66 -12.04 -6.50
C HIS A 149 2.13 -10.75 -7.14
N ILE A 150 2.74 -10.85 -8.32
CA ILE A 150 3.06 -9.69 -9.14
C ILE A 150 1.80 -9.04 -9.68
N THR A 151 1.73 -7.72 -9.64
CA THR A 151 0.63 -6.93 -10.23
C THR A 151 0.93 -6.56 -11.69
N GLU A 152 -0.05 -5.93 -12.37
CA GLU A 152 0.20 -5.38 -13.71
C GLU A 152 1.28 -4.29 -13.68
N ASP A 153 1.33 -3.47 -12.62
CA ASP A 153 2.40 -2.48 -12.45
C ASP A 153 3.76 -3.16 -12.25
N GLY A 154 3.83 -4.25 -11.51
CA GLY A 154 5.04 -5.05 -11.35
C GLY A 154 5.55 -5.61 -12.68
N LYS A 155 4.66 -6.12 -13.54
CA LYS A 155 5.01 -6.59 -14.89
C LYS A 155 5.51 -5.45 -15.79
N ARG A 156 4.88 -4.27 -15.70
CA ARG A 156 5.32 -3.08 -16.43
C ARG A 156 6.70 -2.61 -15.98
N ILE A 157 7.00 -2.68 -14.68
CA ILE A 157 8.32 -2.38 -14.12
C ILE A 157 9.38 -3.31 -14.72
N ILE A 158 9.16 -4.63 -14.72
CA ILE A 158 10.09 -5.60 -15.31
C ILE A 158 10.30 -5.29 -16.80
N ALA A 159 9.23 -5.04 -17.55
CA ALA A 159 9.32 -4.72 -18.96
C ALA A 159 10.10 -3.42 -19.25
N ALA A 160 9.90 -2.39 -18.42
CA ALA A 160 10.62 -1.11 -18.55
C ALA A 160 12.12 -1.23 -18.27
N LEU A 161 12.52 -2.14 -17.34
CA LEU A 161 13.93 -2.37 -17.01
C LEU A 161 14.64 -3.29 -18.01
N ALA A 162 13.88 -4.04 -18.82
CA ALA A 162 14.42 -4.93 -19.86
C ALA A 162 14.60 -4.23 -21.23
N ALA A 163 14.11 -2.99 -21.39
CA ALA A 163 14.12 -2.23 -22.64
C ALA A 163 15.40 -1.40 -22.78
#